data_f98692afb91933b3d50a077fa8b90e54
#
_entry.id   f98692afb91933b3d50a077fa8b90e54
#
_cell.length_a   1.000
_cell.length_b   1.000
_cell.length_c   1.000
_cell.angle_alpha   90.00
_cell.angle_beta   90.00
_cell.angle_gamma   90.00
#
_symmetry.space_group_name_H-M   'P 1'
#
loop_
_entity.id
_entity.type
_entity.pdbx_description
1 polymer ?
#
loop_
_entity_poly.entity_id
_entity_poly.type
_entity_poly.pdbx_seq_one_letter_code
_entity_poly.pdbx_strand_id
1 'polypeptide(L)'
;MTASLHTFVFADLAGYSALTEAHGDEEAADAAAGFFEIVRSLLAEHGAEEVKVIGDAVLLRSPDAAPAAGLAERIVCDHGTRHRALGVRVGMHTGTAVRRGDDWFGSAVNIAARIADMARAGEILCSAATREALGPAVPLLARGERMLRNLVEPVAVYEFVLAQSARRLPVDPVCRMGVDPIRAVARREHAGSDYYFCSERCVQAFDRDREAYLKS
;
A
#
# COMPACT_ATOMS: atom_id res chain seq x y z
N MET A 1 -2.03 -31.40 -15.05
CA MET A 1 -2.75 -30.17 -14.64
C MET A 1 -1.83 -29.01 -14.95
N THR A 2 -2.15 -28.20 -15.95
CA THR A 2 -1.40 -27.00 -16.28
C THR A 2 -1.58 -26.00 -15.10
N ALA A 3 -0.47 -25.57 -14.49
CA ALA A 3 -0.51 -24.56 -13.45
C ALA A 3 -1.02 -23.27 -14.09
N SER A 4 -2.18 -22.77 -13.65
CA SER A 4 -2.71 -21.48 -14.11
C SER A 4 -1.92 -20.33 -13.51
N LEU A 5 -1.71 -19.27 -14.29
CA LEU A 5 -1.14 -18.03 -13.80
C LEU A 5 -2.22 -17.25 -13.03
N HIS A 6 -1.80 -16.62 -11.96
CA HIS A 6 -2.63 -15.73 -11.15
C HIS A 6 -1.84 -14.48 -10.80
N THR A 7 -2.52 -13.36 -10.60
CA THR A 7 -1.90 -12.15 -10.09
C THR A 7 -2.23 -12.01 -8.61
N PHE A 8 -1.20 -11.99 -7.79
CA PHE A 8 -1.28 -11.75 -6.36
C PHE A 8 -0.99 -10.29 -6.07
N VAL A 9 -1.82 -9.71 -5.19
CA VAL A 9 -1.72 -8.32 -4.76
C VAL A 9 -1.62 -8.31 -3.25
N PHE A 10 -0.53 -7.77 -2.73
CA PHE A 10 -0.40 -7.38 -1.33
C PHE A 10 -0.69 -5.90 -1.20
N ALA A 11 -1.67 -5.53 -0.38
CA ALA A 11 -1.96 -4.15 -0.04
C ALA A 11 -1.83 -3.99 1.48
N ASP A 12 -1.08 -2.97 1.92
CA ASP A 12 -0.62 -2.81 3.29
C ASP A 12 -0.68 -1.32 3.71
N LEU A 13 -1.03 -1.06 4.96
CA LEU A 13 -1.11 0.28 5.52
C LEU A 13 0.29 0.80 5.90
N ALA A 14 0.75 1.83 5.21
CA ALA A 14 2.05 2.43 5.48
C ALA A 14 2.00 3.29 6.76
N GLY A 15 2.78 2.91 7.76
CA GLY A 15 2.87 3.66 9.02
C GLY A 15 1.92 3.18 10.12
N TYR A 16 1.37 1.97 10.02
CA TYR A 16 0.47 1.39 11.02
C TYR A 16 1.07 1.39 12.43
N SER A 17 2.35 0.99 12.59
CA SER A 17 3.02 1.03 13.89
C SER A 17 3.13 2.45 14.46
N ALA A 18 3.41 3.45 13.62
CA ALA A 18 3.46 4.84 14.06
C ALA A 18 2.08 5.36 14.50
N LEU A 19 1.01 4.91 13.83
CA LEU A 19 -0.36 5.19 14.25
C LEU A 19 -0.65 4.57 15.62
N THR A 20 -0.31 3.30 15.80
CA THR A 20 -0.49 2.57 17.06
C THR A 20 0.23 3.28 18.22
N GLU A 21 1.48 3.67 18.02
CA GLU A 21 2.25 4.41 19.05
C GLU A 21 1.64 5.77 19.39
N ALA A 22 1.15 6.50 18.37
CA ALA A 22 0.62 7.85 18.56
C ALA A 22 -0.80 7.86 19.13
N HIS A 23 -1.65 6.92 18.75
CA HIS A 23 -3.09 6.94 19.02
C HIS A 23 -3.60 5.73 19.81
N GLY A 24 -2.83 4.65 19.90
CA GLY A 24 -3.19 3.41 20.59
C GLY A 24 -3.81 2.35 19.67
N ASP A 25 -3.95 1.15 20.23
CA ASP A 25 -4.36 -0.05 19.48
C ASP A 25 -5.79 0.05 18.91
N GLU A 26 -6.71 0.68 19.64
CA GLU A 26 -8.12 0.79 19.23
C GLU A 26 -8.26 1.63 17.95
N GLU A 27 -7.66 2.83 17.90
CA GLU A 27 -7.71 3.70 16.72
C GLU A 27 -6.97 3.06 15.53
N ALA A 28 -5.88 2.33 15.79
CA ALA A 28 -5.16 1.58 14.76
C ALA A 28 -6.00 0.42 14.21
N ALA A 29 -6.69 -0.34 15.06
CA ALA A 29 -7.59 -1.42 14.64
C ALA A 29 -8.78 -0.89 13.82
N ASP A 30 -9.37 0.24 14.20
CA ASP A 30 -10.44 0.89 13.44
C ASP A 30 -9.96 1.34 12.06
N ALA A 31 -8.73 1.89 11.96
CA ALA A 31 -8.13 2.25 10.68
C ALA A 31 -7.94 1.04 9.77
N ALA A 32 -7.47 -0.09 10.30
CA ALA A 32 -7.32 -1.34 9.56
C ALA A 32 -8.67 -1.91 9.12
N ALA A 33 -9.67 -1.92 10.00
CA ALA A 33 -11.02 -2.38 9.68
C ALA A 33 -11.64 -1.55 8.54
N GLY A 34 -11.55 -0.23 8.61
CA GLY A 34 -12.03 0.66 7.56
C GLY A 34 -11.30 0.46 6.22
N PHE A 35 -10.00 0.18 6.25
CA PHE A 35 -9.24 -0.19 5.06
C PHE A 35 -9.74 -1.50 4.43
N PHE A 36 -9.93 -2.55 5.21
CA PHE A 36 -10.43 -3.83 4.71
C PHE A 36 -11.85 -3.75 4.17
N GLU A 37 -12.72 -2.92 4.74
CA GLU A 37 -14.06 -2.66 4.19
C GLU A 37 -14.00 -2.05 2.80
N ILE A 38 -13.11 -1.06 2.58
CA ILE A 38 -12.90 -0.45 1.27
C ILE A 38 -12.42 -1.51 0.27
N VAL A 39 -11.39 -2.29 0.63
CA VAL A 39 -10.87 -3.34 -0.24
C VAL A 39 -11.98 -4.31 -0.65
N ARG A 40 -12.75 -4.83 0.32
CA ARG A 40 -13.83 -5.79 0.06
C ARG A 40 -14.92 -5.23 -0.84
N SER A 41 -15.22 -3.93 -0.73
CA SER A 41 -16.22 -3.27 -1.59
C SER A 41 -15.82 -3.23 -3.06
N LEU A 42 -14.53 -3.33 -3.38
CA LEU A 42 -13.98 -3.26 -4.73
C LEU A 42 -13.79 -4.64 -5.39
N LEU A 43 -13.77 -5.73 -4.60
CA LEU A 43 -13.39 -7.07 -5.11
C LEU A 43 -14.28 -7.56 -6.26
N ALA A 44 -15.59 -7.44 -6.11
CA ALA A 44 -16.55 -7.96 -7.08
C ALA A 44 -16.44 -7.26 -8.44
N GLU A 45 -16.22 -5.95 -8.46
CA GLU A 45 -16.05 -5.16 -9.68
C GLU A 45 -14.81 -5.59 -10.48
N HIS A 46 -13.75 -6.02 -9.76
CA HIS A 46 -12.48 -6.42 -10.36
C HIS A 46 -12.30 -7.94 -10.49
N GLY A 47 -13.32 -8.75 -10.19
CA GLY A 47 -13.22 -10.21 -10.25
C GLY A 47 -12.10 -10.79 -9.38
N ALA A 48 -11.78 -10.13 -8.29
CA ALA A 48 -10.74 -10.52 -7.35
C ALA A 48 -11.34 -11.17 -6.09
N GLU A 49 -10.50 -11.92 -5.38
CA GLU A 49 -10.86 -12.54 -4.10
C GLU A 49 -9.89 -12.13 -2.98
N GLU A 50 -10.41 -11.94 -1.77
CA GLU A 50 -9.60 -11.85 -0.56
C GLU A 50 -9.13 -13.25 -0.20
N VAL A 51 -7.82 -13.44 -0.18
CA VAL A 51 -7.24 -14.72 0.25
C VAL A 51 -7.15 -14.75 1.78
N LYS A 52 -6.54 -13.70 2.36
CA LYS A 52 -6.42 -13.56 3.82
C LYS A 52 -5.97 -12.17 4.23
N VAL A 53 -6.26 -11.82 5.47
CA VAL A 53 -5.72 -10.64 6.16
C VAL A 53 -4.50 -11.09 6.99
N ILE A 54 -3.45 -10.26 7.01
CA ILE A 54 -2.19 -10.51 7.74
C ILE A 54 -1.80 -9.22 8.46
N GLY A 55 -2.20 -9.06 9.72
CA GLY A 55 -2.02 -7.81 10.46
C GLY A 55 -2.81 -6.67 9.82
N ASP A 56 -2.11 -5.63 9.38
CA ASP A 56 -2.64 -4.47 8.67
C ASP A 56 -2.56 -4.59 7.13
N ALA A 57 -2.15 -5.76 6.63
CA ALA A 57 -2.08 -6.08 5.22
C ALA A 57 -3.17 -7.06 4.79
N VAL A 58 -3.51 -7.04 3.49
CA VAL A 58 -4.39 -8.01 2.86
C VAL A 58 -3.73 -8.63 1.63
N LEU A 59 -3.83 -9.95 1.52
CA LEU A 59 -3.49 -10.70 0.31
C LEU A 59 -4.74 -10.90 -0.53
N LEU A 60 -4.66 -10.44 -1.77
CA LEU A 60 -5.70 -10.59 -2.78
C LEU A 60 -5.18 -11.43 -3.94
N ARG A 61 -6.08 -12.09 -4.63
CA ARG A 61 -5.80 -12.84 -5.85
C ARG A 61 -6.78 -12.47 -6.94
N SER A 62 -6.26 -12.28 -8.16
CA SER A 62 -7.06 -12.15 -9.38
C SER A 62 -6.62 -13.19 -10.41
N PRO A 63 -7.52 -13.71 -11.24
CA PRO A 63 -7.15 -14.57 -12.36
C PRO A 63 -6.28 -13.85 -13.39
N ASP A 64 -6.45 -12.53 -13.55
CA ASP A 64 -5.83 -11.72 -14.58
C ASP A 64 -5.13 -10.48 -14.01
N ALA A 65 -4.05 -10.02 -14.69
CA ALA A 65 -3.25 -8.89 -14.25
C ALA A 65 -3.96 -7.53 -14.43
N ALA A 66 -4.74 -7.35 -15.49
CA ALA A 66 -5.40 -6.07 -15.76
C ALA A 66 -6.48 -5.71 -14.73
N PRO A 67 -7.43 -6.59 -14.37
CA PRO A 67 -8.34 -6.33 -13.25
C PRO A 67 -7.62 -6.13 -11.91
N ALA A 68 -6.53 -6.90 -11.65
CA ALA A 68 -5.73 -6.72 -10.44
C ALA A 68 -5.06 -5.34 -10.36
N ALA A 69 -4.58 -4.82 -11.50
CA ALA A 69 -4.00 -3.48 -11.57
C ALA A 69 -5.05 -2.40 -11.31
N GLY A 70 -6.22 -2.49 -11.94
CA GLY A 70 -7.34 -1.58 -11.68
C GLY A 70 -7.77 -1.59 -10.21
N LEU A 71 -7.85 -2.77 -9.58
CA LEU A 71 -8.13 -2.90 -8.15
C LEU A 71 -7.07 -2.19 -7.30
N ALA A 72 -5.78 -2.42 -7.58
CA ALA A 72 -4.67 -1.80 -6.86
C ALA A 72 -4.72 -0.27 -6.96
N GLU A 73 -4.96 0.28 -8.16
CA GLU A 73 -5.12 1.72 -8.37
C GLU A 73 -6.30 2.30 -7.57
N ARG A 74 -7.46 1.63 -7.60
CA ARG A 74 -8.64 2.05 -6.84
C ARG A 74 -8.38 2.02 -5.34
N ILE A 75 -7.76 0.96 -4.81
CA ILE A 75 -7.40 0.86 -3.39
C ILE A 75 -6.53 2.04 -2.97
N VAL A 76 -5.46 2.32 -3.71
CA VAL A 76 -4.53 3.41 -3.37
C VAL A 76 -5.18 4.78 -3.49
N CYS A 77 -5.96 5.02 -4.56
CA CYS A 77 -6.60 6.32 -4.79
C CYS A 77 -7.75 6.58 -3.82
N ASP A 78 -8.68 5.63 -3.68
CA ASP A 78 -9.90 5.82 -2.88
C ASP A 78 -9.59 5.90 -1.37
N HIS A 79 -8.57 5.18 -0.89
CA HIS A 79 -8.12 5.25 0.49
C HIS A 79 -7.22 6.46 0.76
N GLY A 80 -6.25 6.72 -0.12
CA GLY A 80 -5.22 7.75 0.08
C GLY A 80 -5.72 9.20 0.01
N THR A 81 -6.96 9.44 -0.47
CA THR A 81 -7.60 10.76 -0.47
C THR A 81 -8.41 11.07 0.79
N ARG A 82 -8.54 10.11 1.70
CA ARG A 82 -9.34 10.27 2.93
C ARG A 82 -8.54 10.99 4.00
N HIS A 83 -9.17 11.99 4.60
CA HIS A 83 -8.65 12.64 5.79
C HIS A 83 -8.55 11.64 6.95
N ARG A 84 -7.43 11.61 7.66
CA ARG A 84 -7.11 10.68 8.75
C ARG A 84 -7.02 9.21 8.32
N ALA A 85 -6.67 8.95 7.07
CA ALA A 85 -6.32 7.61 6.60
C ALA A 85 -4.81 7.45 6.45
N LEU A 86 -4.31 6.24 6.70
CA LEU A 86 -2.94 5.88 6.36
C LEU A 86 -2.80 5.73 4.83
N GLY A 87 -1.63 6.02 4.29
CA GLY A 87 -1.34 5.69 2.90
C GLY A 87 -1.30 4.17 2.70
N VAL A 88 -1.72 3.69 1.54
CA VAL A 88 -1.62 2.26 1.18
C VAL A 88 -0.40 2.07 0.29
N ARG A 89 0.37 1.01 0.52
CA ARG A 89 1.42 0.52 -0.36
C ARG A 89 1.02 -0.82 -0.96
N VAL A 90 1.33 -1.03 -2.24
CA VAL A 90 0.90 -2.23 -2.97
C VAL A 90 2.07 -2.88 -3.69
N GLY A 91 2.16 -4.21 -3.58
CA GLY A 91 3.06 -5.06 -4.35
C GLY A 91 2.29 -6.10 -5.15
N MET A 92 2.65 -6.27 -6.43
CA MET A 92 1.98 -7.20 -7.33
C MET A 92 2.96 -8.16 -7.99
N HIS A 93 2.57 -9.42 -8.11
CA HIS A 93 3.29 -10.41 -8.90
C HIS A 93 2.35 -11.38 -9.58
N THR A 94 2.62 -11.66 -10.87
CA THR A 94 1.91 -12.66 -11.67
C THR A 94 2.76 -13.92 -11.78
N GLY A 95 2.19 -15.05 -11.36
CA GLY A 95 2.91 -16.32 -11.36
C GLY A 95 2.00 -17.48 -10.95
N THR A 96 2.59 -18.68 -10.91
CA THR A 96 1.90 -19.90 -10.49
C THR A 96 1.91 -20.04 -8.98
N ALA A 97 0.80 -20.55 -8.42
CA ALA A 97 0.71 -20.91 -7.01
C ALA A 97 -0.23 -22.11 -6.83
N VAL A 98 -0.18 -22.73 -5.68
CA VAL A 98 -0.98 -23.90 -5.34
C VAL A 98 -2.02 -23.51 -4.31
N ARG A 99 -3.30 -23.76 -4.61
CA ARG A 99 -4.39 -23.61 -3.63
C ARG A 99 -4.45 -24.79 -2.69
N ARG A 100 -4.56 -24.54 -1.38
CA ARG A 100 -4.79 -25.51 -0.33
C ARG A 100 -5.86 -25.00 0.62
N GLY A 101 -7.05 -25.59 0.58
CA GLY A 101 -8.21 -25.03 1.27
C GLY A 101 -8.55 -23.64 0.71
N ASP A 102 -8.61 -22.66 1.59
CA ASP A 102 -8.91 -21.28 1.24
C ASP A 102 -7.65 -20.40 1.10
N ASP A 103 -6.44 -21.01 1.13
CA ASP A 103 -5.16 -20.29 1.05
C ASP A 103 -4.37 -20.67 -0.22
N TRP A 104 -3.44 -19.77 -0.62
CA TRP A 104 -2.57 -19.91 -1.76
C TRP A 104 -1.10 -19.93 -1.34
N PHE A 105 -0.34 -20.88 -1.88
CA PHE A 105 1.07 -21.12 -1.55
C PHE A 105 1.94 -21.13 -2.80
N GLY A 106 3.09 -20.49 -2.73
CA GLY A 106 4.06 -20.49 -3.82
C GLY A 106 4.98 -19.28 -3.81
N SER A 107 5.98 -19.30 -4.67
CA SER A 107 6.92 -18.19 -4.84
C SER A 107 6.22 -16.91 -5.26
N ALA A 108 5.15 -17.02 -6.06
CA ALA A 108 4.40 -15.87 -6.55
C ALA A 108 3.79 -15.03 -5.41
N VAL A 109 3.21 -15.68 -4.41
CA VAL A 109 2.68 -15.01 -3.21
C VAL A 109 3.80 -14.28 -2.44
N ASN A 110 4.93 -14.96 -2.25
CA ASN A 110 6.06 -14.41 -1.52
C ASN A 110 6.71 -13.22 -2.26
N ILE A 111 6.79 -13.27 -3.59
CA ILE A 111 7.34 -12.17 -4.40
C ILE A 111 6.44 -10.94 -4.30
N ALA A 112 5.11 -11.11 -4.41
CA ALA A 112 4.16 -10.01 -4.26
C ALA A 112 4.31 -9.31 -2.89
N ALA A 113 4.39 -10.07 -1.79
CA ALA A 113 4.60 -9.53 -0.44
C ALA A 113 5.89 -8.70 -0.34
N ARG A 114 7.00 -9.22 -0.89
CA ARG A 114 8.30 -8.53 -0.83
C ARG A 114 8.38 -7.30 -1.72
N ILE A 115 7.65 -7.29 -2.82
CA ILE A 115 7.50 -6.08 -3.63
C ILE A 115 6.71 -5.03 -2.86
N ALA A 116 5.65 -5.42 -2.12
CA ALA A 116 4.90 -4.51 -1.27
C ALA A 116 5.77 -3.88 -0.17
N ASP A 117 6.68 -4.66 0.44
CA ASP A 117 7.63 -4.17 1.45
C ASP A 117 8.56 -3.06 0.94
N MET A 118 8.81 -3.00 -0.39
CA MET A 118 9.64 -1.97 -1.01
C MET A 118 8.86 -0.72 -1.40
N ALA A 119 7.55 -0.82 -1.49
CA ALA A 119 6.70 0.29 -1.89
C ALA A 119 6.54 1.29 -0.74
N ARG A 120 6.46 2.57 -1.10
CA ARG A 120 6.11 3.65 -0.18
C ARG A 120 4.60 3.87 -0.14
N ALA A 121 4.15 4.61 0.84
CA ALA A 121 2.76 5.06 0.90
C ALA A 121 2.30 5.67 -0.44
N GLY A 122 1.22 5.14 -0.99
CA GLY A 122 0.65 5.56 -2.27
C GLY A 122 1.42 5.06 -3.51
N GLU A 123 2.37 4.13 -3.38
CA GLU A 123 3.03 3.48 -4.51
C GLU A 123 2.42 2.10 -4.79
N ILE A 124 2.35 1.77 -6.07
CA ILE A 124 2.04 0.43 -6.57
C ILE A 124 3.25 -0.06 -7.34
N LEU A 125 3.87 -1.13 -6.85
CA LEU A 125 5.01 -1.77 -7.50
C LEU A 125 4.60 -3.13 -8.06
N CYS A 126 5.19 -3.52 -9.19
CA CYS A 126 4.99 -4.85 -9.75
C CYS A 126 6.29 -5.46 -10.30
N SER A 127 6.29 -6.77 -10.47
CA SER A 127 7.36 -7.50 -11.12
C SER A 127 7.31 -7.41 -12.66
N ALA A 128 8.41 -7.81 -13.33
CA ALA A 128 8.45 -7.98 -14.78
C ALA A 128 7.35 -8.93 -15.29
N ALA A 129 7.09 -10.03 -14.59
CA ALA A 129 6.04 -10.97 -14.98
C ALA A 129 4.64 -10.33 -14.99
N THR A 130 4.35 -9.44 -14.03
CA THR A 130 3.10 -8.67 -14.03
C THR A 130 3.09 -7.65 -15.17
N ARG A 131 4.20 -6.94 -15.41
CA ARG A 131 4.32 -6.01 -16.54
C ARG A 131 4.06 -6.70 -17.88
N GLU A 132 4.61 -7.89 -18.09
CA GLU A 132 4.40 -8.68 -19.30
C GLU A 132 2.92 -9.07 -19.46
N ALA A 133 2.28 -9.52 -18.38
CA ALA A 133 0.88 -9.88 -18.36
C ALA A 133 -0.06 -8.67 -18.60
N LEU A 134 0.32 -7.47 -18.19
CA LEU A 134 -0.42 -6.22 -18.43
C LEU A 134 -0.28 -5.72 -19.87
N GLY A 135 0.84 -6.05 -20.53
CA GLY A 135 1.16 -5.52 -21.85
C GLY A 135 1.60 -4.04 -21.84
N PRO A 136 1.86 -3.47 -23.03
CA PRO A 136 2.49 -2.16 -23.16
C PRO A 136 1.56 -0.95 -22.90
N ALA A 137 0.25 -1.17 -22.79
CA ALA A 137 -0.73 -0.09 -22.63
C ALA A 137 -0.73 0.55 -21.24
N VAL A 138 -0.24 -0.16 -20.21
CA VAL A 138 -0.19 0.36 -18.84
C VAL A 138 1.11 1.14 -18.64
N PRO A 139 1.05 2.43 -18.26
CA PRO A 139 2.24 3.24 -18.06
C PRO A 139 2.97 2.83 -16.77
N LEU A 140 4.16 2.27 -16.94
CA LEU A 140 5.01 1.78 -15.86
C LEU A 140 6.42 2.39 -15.94
N LEU A 141 7.00 2.78 -14.81
CA LEU A 141 8.37 3.26 -14.68
C LEU A 141 9.26 2.13 -14.15
N ALA A 142 10.38 1.87 -14.83
CA ALA A 142 11.36 0.89 -14.36
C ALA A 142 12.05 1.40 -13.07
N ARG A 143 12.05 0.59 -12.03
CA ARG A 143 12.76 0.83 -10.75
C ARG A 143 14.05 0.02 -10.63
N GLY A 144 14.40 -0.71 -11.70
CA GLY A 144 15.58 -1.55 -11.79
C GLY A 144 15.40 -2.91 -11.13
N GLU A 145 16.48 -3.68 -11.10
CA GLU A 145 16.53 -5.00 -10.48
C GLU A 145 16.72 -4.91 -8.97
N ARG A 146 16.07 -5.80 -8.24
CA ARG A 146 16.13 -5.87 -6.78
C ARG A 146 16.35 -7.31 -6.33
N MET A 147 17.35 -7.51 -5.47
CA MET A 147 17.50 -8.77 -4.75
C MET A 147 16.44 -8.84 -3.66
N LEU A 148 15.47 -9.71 -3.82
CA LEU A 148 14.44 -9.96 -2.82
C LEU A 148 14.94 -11.02 -1.84
N ARG A 149 14.61 -10.87 -0.56
CA ARG A 149 15.05 -11.78 0.50
C ARG A 149 14.68 -13.23 0.17
N ASN A 150 15.65 -14.16 0.27
CA ASN A 150 15.53 -15.59 -0.04
C ASN A 150 15.15 -15.92 -1.50
N LEU A 151 15.40 -15.04 -2.46
CA LEU A 151 15.42 -15.35 -3.87
C LEU A 151 16.88 -15.36 -4.35
N VAL A 152 17.16 -16.28 -5.27
CA VAL A 152 18.51 -16.44 -5.85
C VAL A 152 18.75 -15.42 -6.95
N GLU A 153 17.71 -15.09 -7.71
CA GLU A 153 17.80 -14.17 -8.84
C GLU A 153 17.16 -12.82 -8.49
N PRO A 154 17.72 -11.71 -9.02
CA PRO A 154 17.10 -10.41 -8.87
C PRO A 154 15.78 -10.34 -9.64
N VAL A 155 14.84 -9.57 -9.13
CA VAL A 155 13.55 -9.31 -9.76
C VAL A 155 13.53 -7.88 -10.30
N ALA A 156 13.24 -7.73 -11.59
CA ALA A 156 13.00 -6.42 -12.17
C ALA A 156 11.66 -5.86 -11.68
N VAL A 157 11.69 -4.66 -11.12
CA VAL A 157 10.57 -4.00 -10.47
C VAL A 157 10.17 -2.75 -11.25
N TYR A 158 8.86 -2.55 -11.36
CA TYR A 158 8.23 -1.43 -12.04
C TYR A 158 7.22 -0.75 -11.12
N GLU A 159 7.08 0.55 -11.29
CA GLU A 159 6.11 1.38 -10.57
C GLU A 159 5.01 1.83 -11.52
N PHE A 160 3.77 1.81 -11.06
CA PHE A 160 2.62 2.36 -11.77
C PHE A 160 2.66 3.89 -11.77
N VAL A 161 2.47 4.48 -12.94
CA VAL A 161 2.27 5.93 -13.07
C VAL A 161 0.81 6.25 -12.78
N LEU A 162 0.50 6.55 -11.54
CA LEU A 162 -0.85 6.94 -11.15
C LEU A 162 -1.22 8.30 -11.70
N ALA A 163 -2.47 8.46 -12.13
CA ALA A 163 -2.97 9.74 -12.59
C ALA A 163 -2.82 10.80 -11.49
N GLN A 164 -2.39 12.04 -11.87
CA GLN A 164 -2.17 13.15 -10.94
C GLN A 164 -3.43 13.59 -10.16
N SER A 165 -4.60 13.11 -10.54
CA SER A 165 -5.88 13.38 -9.85
C SER A 165 -5.97 12.78 -8.45
N ALA A 166 -5.17 11.80 -8.11
CA ALA A 166 -5.00 11.33 -6.73
C ALA A 166 -4.14 12.33 -5.94
N ARG A 167 -4.71 13.46 -5.58
CA ARG A 167 -4.06 14.49 -4.77
C ARG A 167 -3.75 13.90 -3.40
N ARG A 168 -2.51 13.42 -3.22
CA ARG A 168 -2.06 12.89 -1.93
C ARG A 168 -2.16 14.01 -0.90
N LEU A 169 -2.80 13.73 0.20
CA LEU A 169 -2.84 14.64 1.34
C LEU A 169 -1.44 14.75 1.97
N PRO A 170 -1.07 15.91 2.52
CA PRO A 170 0.07 15.99 3.42
C PRO A 170 -0.03 14.93 4.52
N VAL A 171 1.09 14.38 4.93
CA VAL A 171 1.15 13.31 5.94
C VAL A 171 1.55 13.90 7.28
N ASP A 172 0.77 13.60 8.33
CA ASP A 172 1.15 13.90 9.71
C ASP A 172 2.48 13.20 10.04
N PRO A 173 3.54 13.95 10.41
CA PRO A 173 4.87 13.36 10.60
C PRO A 173 4.91 12.37 11.77
N VAL A 174 3.98 12.47 12.72
CA VAL A 174 3.94 11.65 13.94
C VAL A 174 3.23 10.32 13.68
N CYS A 175 1.98 10.35 13.22
CA CYS A 175 1.15 9.15 13.08
C CYS A 175 1.02 8.63 11.65
N ARG A 176 1.58 9.34 10.68
CA ARG A 176 1.56 9.00 9.24
C ARG A 176 0.20 9.07 8.54
N MET A 177 -0.85 9.51 9.21
CA MET A 177 -2.15 9.74 8.59
C MET A 177 -2.12 10.91 7.60
N GLY A 178 -2.88 10.79 6.50
CA GLY A 178 -3.13 11.89 5.57
C GLY A 178 -3.99 12.98 6.22
N VAL A 179 -3.59 14.23 6.13
CA VAL A 179 -4.27 15.37 6.73
C VAL A 179 -4.70 16.36 5.65
N ASP A 180 -6.00 16.56 5.53
CA ASP A 180 -6.51 17.67 4.74
C ASP A 180 -6.12 18.99 5.42
N PRO A 181 -5.35 19.88 4.77
CA PRO A 181 -4.91 21.15 5.35
C PRO A 181 -6.04 22.01 5.90
N ILE A 182 -7.24 21.94 5.29
CA ILE A 182 -8.43 22.71 5.73
C ILE A 182 -8.99 22.13 7.05
N ARG A 183 -8.78 20.85 7.30
CA ARG A 183 -9.29 20.10 8.46
C ARG A 183 -8.22 19.80 9.50
N ALA A 184 -6.98 20.27 9.27
CA ALA A 184 -5.88 20.08 10.19
C ALA A 184 -6.16 20.76 11.54
N VAL A 185 -5.84 20.07 12.63
CA VAL A 185 -5.96 20.62 14.00
C VAL A 185 -4.91 21.70 14.21
N ALA A 186 -3.74 21.54 13.63
CA ALA A 186 -2.69 22.56 13.65
C ALA A 186 -1.77 22.43 12.40
N ARG A 187 -1.04 23.53 12.16
CA ARG A 187 0.08 23.61 11.20
C ARG A 187 1.35 24.04 11.96
N ARG A 188 2.48 23.50 11.57
CA ARG A 188 3.82 23.96 11.99
C ARG A 188 4.68 24.17 10.77
N GLU A 189 5.47 25.23 10.79
CA GLU A 189 6.52 25.45 9.82
C GLU A 189 7.87 25.04 10.43
N HIS A 190 8.66 24.29 9.69
CA HIS A 190 10.01 23.93 10.05
C HIS A 190 10.89 23.82 8.80
N ALA A 191 12.06 24.49 8.80
CA ALA A 191 13.01 24.50 7.70
C ALA A 191 12.37 24.83 6.32
N GLY A 192 11.40 25.76 6.28
CA GLY A 192 10.70 26.18 5.08
C GLY A 192 9.65 25.20 4.56
N SER A 193 9.31 24.15 5.31
CA SER A 193 8.28 23.18 4.99
C SER A 193 7.12 23.25 5.99
N ASP A 194 5.90 23.01 5.47
CA ASP A 194 4.67 22.98 6.26
C ASP A 194 4.33 21.56 6.68
N TYR A 195 4.01 21.38 7.95
CA TYR A 195 3.55 20.15 8.56
C TYR A 195 2.14 20.32 9.11
N TYR A 196 1.26 19.36 8.79
CA TYR A 196 -0.13 19.39 9.19
C TYR A 196 -0.41 18.21 10.14
N PHE A 197 -1.23 18.46 11.17
CA PHE A 197 -1.46 17.50 12.25
C PHE A 197 -2.94 17.11 12.34
N CYS A 198 -3.17 15.81 12.55
CA CYS A 198 -4.50 15.24 12.67
C CYS A 198 -5.11 15.42 14.07
N SER A 199 -4.27 15.66 15.11
CA SER A 199 -4.69 15.74 16.51
C SER A 199 -3.73 16.59 17.34
N GLU A 200 -4.23 17.11 18.49
CA GLU A 200 -3.41 17.82 19.49
C GLU A 200 -2.30 16.93 20.07
N ARG A 201 -2.54 15.62 20.21
CA ARG A 201 -1.54 14.65 20.65
C ARG A 201 -0.32 14.63 19.72
N CYS A 202 -0.57 14.59 18.40
CA CYS A 202 0.50 14.65 17.40
C CYS A 202 1.26 15.97 17.43
N VAL A 203 0.56 17.10 17.59
CA VAL A 203 1.20 18.42 17.78
C VAL A 203 2.15 18.41 18.97
N GLN A 204 1.68 17.96 20.12
CA GLN A 204 2.47 17.93 21.35
C GLN A 204 3.68 16.99 21.23
N ALA A 205 3.53 15.84 20.61
CA ALA A 205 4.62 14.90 20.35
C ALA A 205 5.68 15.53 19.44
N PHE A 206 5.28 16.15 18.35
CA PHE A 206 6.15 16.84 17.41
C PHE A 206 6.87 18.03 18.05
N ASP A 207 6.17 18.87 18.79
CA ASP A 207 6.76 20.05 19.45
C ASP A 207 7.77 19.66 20.55
N ARG A 208 7.65 18.46 21.14
CA ARG A 208 8.59 17.91 22.13
C ARG A 208 9.91 17.45 21.50
N ASP A 209 9.86 16.75 20.35
CA ASP A 209 11.06 16.26 19.66
C ASP A 209 10.82 16.19 18.12
N ARG A 210 11.03 17.34 17.47
CA ARG A 210 10.84 17.46 16.02
C ARG A 210 11.77 16.56 15.20
N GLU A 211 13.01 16.45 15.66
CA GLU A 211 14.03 15.71 14.93
C GLU A 211 13.73 14.20 14.87
N ALA A 212 13.05 13.64 15.89
CA ALA A 212 12.66 12.25 15.88
C ALA A 212 11.71 11.91 14.71
N TYR A 213 10.87 12.87 14.29
CA TYR A 213 9.84 12.67 13.26
C TYR A 213 10.26 13.14 11.86
N LEU A 214 11.36 13.87 11.74
CA LEU A 214 11.83 14.42 10.46
C LEU A 214 13.01 13.65 9.84
N LYS A 215 13.54 12.64 10.52
CA LYS A 215 14.69 11.81 10.09
C LYS A 215 14.30 10.66 9.15
N SER A 216 13.25 10.78 8.35
CA SER A 216 12.78 9.69 7.47
C SER A 216 13.11 9.92 6.02
#